data_44657545232695cd09b40999d20d249e
#
_entry.id   44657545232695cd09b40999d20d249e
#
_cell.length_a   1.000
_cell.length_b   1.000
_cell.length_c   1.000
_cell.angle_alpha   90.00
_cell.angle_beta   90.00
_cell.angle_gamma   90.00
#
_symmetry.space_group_name_H-M   'P 1'
#
loop_
_entity.id
_entity.type
_entity.pdbx_description
1 polymer ?
#
loop_
_entity_poly.entity_id
_entity_poly.type
_entity_poly.pdbx_seq_one_letter_code
_entity_poly.pdbx_strand_id
1 'polypeptide(L)'
;MPLIWAALALAIGVPIAAAAGSEQLAWRGPIYILAGFAGIIALGLVLVQPLLIGGYLPGLSAYRGRRAHHWIGGALVIAVVIHVAGLWITSPPDMIDALTFASPTPFSPFGVIAMWAIFAVALLALLRRRLGLRLRTWRIIHLPLAIVIVAGGVLHCLLIEGTMETISKAVLCAAVLAATVKVMADLWRKRTLRGESIARR
;
A
#
# COMPACT_ATOMS: atom_id res chain seq x y z
N MET A 1 20.60 9.29 -10.43
CA MET A 1 19.18 9.28 -10.82
C MET A 1 18.68 7.92 -11.30
N PRO A 2 19.33 7.21 -12.23
CA PRO A 2 18.83 5.88 -12.69
C PRO A 2 18.76 4.81 -11.60
N LEU A 3 19.67 4.83 -10.63
CA LEU A 3 19.76 3.82 -9.57
C LEU A 3 18.49 3.73 -8.69
N ILE A 4 17.87 4.86 -8.36
CA ILE A 4 16.65 4.86 -7.52
C ILE A 4 15.48 4.24 -8.30
N TRP A 5 15.34 4.58 -9.59
CA TRP A 5 14.31 3.99 -10.43
C TRP A 5 14.57 2.50 -10.68
N ALA A 6 15.84 2.11 -10.89
CA ALA A 6 16.22 0.70 -11.01
C ALA A 6 15.93 -0.08 -9.72
N ALA A 7 16.32 0.47 -8.56
CA ALA A 7 16.02 -0.16 -7.27
C ALA A 7 14.51 -0.33 -7.03
N LEU A 8 13.70 0.68 -7.38
CA LEU A 8 12.24 0.61 -7.27
C LEU A 8 11.66 -0.43 -8.24
N ALA A 9 12.13 -0.44 -9.48
CA ALA A 9 11.71 -1.42 -10.49
C ALA A 9 12.05 -2.85 -10.06
N LEU A 10 13.24 -3.08 -9.50
CA LEU A 10 13.65 -4.38 -8.96
C LEU A 10 12.82 -4.75 -7.71
N ALA A 11 12.61 -3.82 -6.78
CA ALA A 11 11.84 -4.08 -5.56
C ALA A 11 10.40 -4.52 -5.85
N ILE A 12 9.80 -4.07 -6.96
CA ILE A 12 8.44 -4.44 -7.37
C ILE A 12 8.48 -5.59 -8.40
N GLY A 13 9.40 -5.53 -9.37
CA GLY A 13 9.45 -6.47 -10.48
C GLY A 13 9.93 -7.86 -10.07
N VAL A 14 10.89 -7.97 -9.15
CA VAL A 14 11.40 -9.25 -8.69
C VAL A 14 10.32 -10.10 -7.99
N PRO A 15 9.53 -9.57 -7.03
CA PRO A 15 8.42 -10.32 -6.45
C PRO A 15 7.36 -10.76 -7.48
N ILE A 16 7.06 -9.91 -8.46
CA ILE A 16 6.11 -10.24 -9.53
C ILE A 16 6.66 -11.37 -10.40
N ALA A 17 7.93 -11.28 -10.82
CA ALA A 17 8.58 -12.29 -11.64
C ALA A 17 8.73 -13.62 -10.90
N ALA A 18 9.12 -13.59 -9.63
CA ALA A 18 9.21 -14.79 -8.78
C ALA A 18 7.83 -15.45 -8.60
N ALA A 19 6.78 -14.64 -8.38
CA ALA A 19 5.41 -15.14 -8.29
C ALA A 19 4.94 -15.78 -9.60
N ALA A 20 5.31 -15.22 -10.75
CA ALA A 20 4.96 -15.77 -12.06
C ALA A 20 5.61 -17.14 -12.33
N GLY A 21 6.77 -17.41 -11.74
CA GLY A 21 7.46 -18.72 -11.78
C GLY A 21 7.08 -19.69 -10.66
N SER A 22 6.10 -19.35 -9.81
CA SER A 22 5.76 -20.17 -8.64
C SER A 22 5.02 -21.44 -9.05
N GLU A 23 5.46 -22.59 -8.55
CA GLU A 23 4.79 -23.87 -8.70
C GLU A 23 3.35 -23.88 -8.13
N GLN A 24 3.07 -23.01 -7.19
CA GLN A 24 1.74 -22.86 -6.59
C GLN A 24 0.68 -22.32 -7.57
N LEU A 25 1.08 -21.82 -8.74
CA LEU A 25 0.16 -21.41 -9.80
C LEU A 25 -0.41 -22.60 -10.60
N ALA A 26 0.28 -23.73 -10.64
CA ALA A 26 -0.04 -24.87 -11.53
C ALA A 26 -1.47 -25.40 -11.36
N TRP A 27 -2.04 -25.29 -10.16
CA TRP A 27 -3.36 -25.80 -9.82
C TRP A 27 -4.41 -24.71 -9.61
N ARG A 28 -4.09 -23.46 -9.94
CA ARG A 28 -4.96 -22.32 -9.71
C ARG A 28 -5.63 -21.83 -10.98
N GLY A 29 -6.91 -21.50 -10.87
CA GLY A 29 -7.64 -20.90 -12.00
C GLY A 29 -7.17 -19.47 -12.32
N PRO A 30 -7.38 -18.99 -13.56
CA PRO A 30 -6.85 -17.70 -14.01
C PRO A 30 -7.37 -16.51 -13.21
N ILE A 31 -8.60 -16.58 -12.71
CA ILE A 31 -9.18 -15.50 -11.87
C ILE A 31 -8.46 -15.41 -10.52
N TYR A 32 -8.14 -16.56 -9.90
CA TYR A 32 -7.36 -16.60 -8.67
C TYR A 32 -5.95 -16.06 -8.87
N ILE A 33 -5.30 -16.44 -9.97
CA ILE A 33 -3.97 -15.93 -10.33
C ILE A 33 -4.01 -14.42 -10.50
N LEU A 34 -4.96 -13.89 -11.26
CA LEU A 34 -5.15 -12.46 -11.45
C LEU A 34 -5.36 -11.73 -10.11
N ALA A 35 -6.19 -12.29 -9.24
CA ALA A 35 -6.42 -11.74 -7.91
C ALA A 35 -5.14 -11.71 -7.08
N GLY A 36 -4.34 -12.78 -7.09
CA GLY A 36 -3.04 -12.84 -6.42
C GLY A 36 -2.07 -11.77 -6.91
N PHE A 37 -1.91 -11.64 -8.24
CA PHE A 37 -1.06 -10.60 -8.82
C PHE A 37 -1.55 -9.19 -8.53
N ALA A 38 -2.86 -8.96 -8.51
CA ALA A 38 -3.42 -7.67 -8.13
C ALA A 38 -3.05 -7.30 -6.68
N GLY A 39 -3.01 -8.27 -5.75
CA GLY A 39 -2.53 -8.08 -4.38
C GLY A 39 -1.04 -7.71 -4.32
N ILE A 40 -0.19 -8.39 -5.10
CA ILE A 40 1.25 -8.09 -5.19
C ILE A 40 1.47 -6.67 -5.74
N ILE A 41 0.76 -6.32 -6.81
CA ILE A 41 0.80 -4.98 -7.40
C ILE A 41 0.32 -3.93 -6.38
N ALA A 42 -0.76 -4.20 -5.65
CA ALA A 42 -1.25 -3.30 -4.62
C ALA A 42 -0.17 -3.00 -3.56
N LEU A 43 0.56 -4.01 -3.08
CA LEU A 43 1.66 -3.81 -2.13
C LEU A 43 2.81 -2.99 -2.75
N GLY A 44 3.16 -3.24 -4.02
CA GLY A 44 4.12 -2.41 -4.76
C GLY A 44 3.68 -0.95 -4.88
N LEU A 45 2.39 -0.71 -5.12
CA LEU A 45 1.83 0.65 -5.15
C LEU A 45 1.87 1.31 -3.77
N VAL A 46 1.67 0.55 -2.68
CA VAL A 46 1.83 1.05 -1.30
C VAL A 46 3.27 1.50 -1.05
N LEU A 47 4.29 0.80 -1.57
CA LEU A 47 5.70 1.24 -1.51
C LEU A 47 5.92 2.60 -2.19
N VAL A 48 5.32 2.81 -3.35
CA VAL A 48 5.50 4.04 -4.14
C VAL A 48 4.88 5.27 -3.46
N GLN A 49 3.79 5.11 -2.71
CA GLN A 49 3.02 6.19 -2.09
C GLN A 49 3.87 7.11 -1.18
N PRO A 50 4.59 6.62 -0.17
CA PRO A 50 5.43 7.46 0.68
C PRO A 50 6.60 8.08 -0.08
N LEU A 51 7.20 7.37 -1.04
CA LEU A 51 8.32 7.87 -1.84
C LEU A 51 7.95 9.10 -2.67
N LEU A 52 6.73 9.12 -3.22
CA LEU A 52 6.20 10.28 -3.96
C LEU A 52 6.02 11.52 -3.09
N ILE A 53 5.44 11.34 -1.89
CA ILE A 53 5.19 12.45 -0.96
C ILE A 53 6.48 12.92 -0.28
N GLY A 54 7.40 12.01 0.00
CA GLY A 54 8.72 12.31 0.55
C GLY A 54 9.64 13.07 -0.42
N GLY A 55 9.33 13.01 -1.74
CA GLY A 55 10.18 13.61 -2.78
C GLY A 55 11.45 12.82 -3.05
N TYR A 56 11.41 11.49 -2.81
CA TYR A 56 12.58 10.61 -3.00
C TYR A 56 12.76 10.12 -4.44
N LEU A 57 11.75 10.35 -5.30
CA LEU A 57 11.81 9.93 -6.70
C LEU A 57 12.42 11.05 -7.56
N PRO A 58 13.62 10.84 -8.13
CA PRO A 58 14.32 11.86 -8.89
C PRO A 58 13.56 12.27 -10.15
N GLY A 59 13.66 13.55 -10.53
CA GLY A 59 12.98 14.10 -11.71
C GLY A 59 11.51 14.49 -11.47
N LEU A 60 10.95 14.21 -10.28
CA LEU A 60 9.61 14.63 -9.90
C LEU A 60 9.64 15.87 -9.00
N SER A 61 9.08 16.98 -9.50
CA SER A 61 8.81 18.13 -8.64
C SER A 61 7.76 17.80 -7.57
N ALA A 62 7.73 18.55 -6.47
CA ALA A 62 6.74 18.33 -5.40
C ALA A 62 5.28 18.38 -5.90
N TYR A 63 5.00 19.16 -6.93
CA TYR A 63 3.67 19.19 -7.56
C TYR A 63 3.38 17.89 -8.32
N ARG A 64 4.32 17.43 -9.16
CA ARG A 64 4.18 16.18 -9.93
C ARG A 64 4.10 14.97 -8.98
N GLY A 65 4.90 14.95 -7.92
CA GLY A 65 4.86 13.89 -6.91
C GLY A 65 3.49 13.79 -6.24
N ARG A 66 2.87 14.90 -5.84
CA ARG A 66 1.50 14.90 -5.26
C ARG A 66 0.44 14.45 -6.27
N ARG A 67 0.57 14.86 -7.55
CA ARG A 67 -0.35 14.44 -8.60
C ARG A 67 -0.21 12.94 -8.88
N ALA A 68 1.02 12.43 -8.97
CA ALA A 68 1.30 11.01 -9.14
C ALA A 68 0.76 10.18 -7.96
N HIS A 69 0.98 10.64 -6.71
CA HIS A 69 0.42 10.01 -5.51
C HIS A 69 -1.12 9.84 -5.61
N HIS A 70 -1.81 10.82 -6.15
CA HIS A 70 -3.26 10.77 -6.32
C HIS A 70 -3.69 9.70 -7.34
N TRP A 71 -3.02 9.68 -8.51
CA TRP A 71 -3.31 8.69 -9.55
C TRP A 71 -2.93 7.26 -9.13
N ILE A 72 -1.77 7.10 -8.50
CA ILE A 72 -1.31 5.81 -7.98
C ILE A 72 -2.21 5.36 -6.82
N GLY A 73 -2.74 6.29 -6.01
CA GLY A 73 -3.75 5.97 -5.02
C GLY A 73 -5.04 5.42 -5.64
N GLY A 74 -5.49 5.97 -6.77
CA GLY A 74 -6.60 5.43 -7.54
C GLY A 74 -6.29 4.03 -8.10
N ALA A 75 -5.10 3.83 -8.66
CA ALA A 75 -4.65 2.52 -9.15
C ALA A 75 -4.57 1.48 -8.01
N LEU A 76 -4.14 1.88 -6.81
CA LEU A 76 -4.15 1.03 -5.62
C LEU A 76 -5.55 0.56 -5.27
N VAL A 77 -6.54 1.47 -5.28
CA VAL A 77 -7.95 1.09 -5.05
C VAL A 77 -8.42 0.07 -6.08
N ILE A 78 -8.13 0.30 -7.36
CA ILE A 78 -8.51 -0.63 -8.44
C ILE A 78 -7.85 -1.99 -8.24
N ALA A 79 -6.56 -2.03 -7.91
CA ALA A 79 -5.83 -3.28 -7.66
C ALA A 79 -6.45 -4.05 -6.47
N VAL A 80 -6.81 -3.36 -5.38
CA VAL A 80 -7.47 -4.00 -4.23
C VAL A 80 -8.86 -4.50 -4.59
N VAL A 81 -9.64 -3.75 -5.39
CA VAL A 81 -10.95 -4.20 -5.87
C VAL A 81 -10.81 -5.46 -6.73
N ILE A 82 -9.84 -5.51 -7.66
CA ILE A 82 -9.59 -6.70 -8.49
C ILE A 82 -9.17 -7.89 -7.60
N HIS A 83 -8.29 -7.66 -6.63
CA HIS A 83 -7.84 -8.68 -5.68
C HIS A 83 -9.03 -9.30 -4.92
N VAL A 84 -9.83 -8.47 -4.29
CA VAL A 84 -10.97 -8.91 -3.47
C VAL A 84 -12.09 -9.52 -4.32
N ALA A 85 -12.43 -8.89 -5.45
CA ALA A 85 -13.46 -9.40 -6.35
C ALA A 85 -13.07 -10.75 -6.97
N GLY A 86 -11.81 -10.93 -7.35
CA GLY A 86 -11.33 -12.20 -7.89
C GLY A 86 -11.35 -13.31 -6.83
N LEU A 87 -10.98 -13.02 -5.58
CA LEU A 87 -11.10 -13.98 -4.47
C LEU A 87 -12.57 -14.28 -4.15
N TRP A 88 -13.45 -13.28 -4.21
CA TRP A 88 -14.88 -13.49 -4.05
C TRP A 88 -15.46 -14.44 -5.10
N ILE A 89 -15.05 -14.31 -6.36
CA ILE A 89 -15.51 -15.19 -7.45
C ILE A 89 -14.99 -16.63 -7.26
N THR A 90 -13.76 -16.78 -6.77
CA THR A 90 -13.10 -18.09 -6.66
C THR A 90 -13.42 -18.84 -5.37
N SER A 91 -13.68 -18.14 -4.27
CA SER A 91 -14.00 -18.73 -2.97
C SER A 91 -14.92 -17.81 -2.15
N PRO A 92 -16.23 -17.73 -2.50
CA PRO A 92 -17.17 -16.88 -1.78
C PRO A 92 -17.26 -17.16 -0.27
N PRO A 93 -17.27 -18.43 0.21
CA PRO A 93 -17.32 -18.71 1.65
C PRO A 93 -16.12 -18.12 2.40
N ASP A 94 -14.90 -18.31 1.90
CA ASP A 94 -13.69 -17.77 2.55
C ASP A 94 -13.71 -16.25 2.61
N MET A 95 -14.28 -15.61 1.58
CA MET A 95 -14.41 -14.15 1.56
C MET A 95 -15.46 -13.64 2.54
N ILE A 96 -16.58 -14.35 2.72
CA ILE A 96 -17.58 -14.03 3.75
C ILE A 96 -16.94 -14.14 5.14
N ASP A 97 -16.25 -15.24 5.41
CA ASP A 97 -15.58 -15.47 6.69
C ASP A 97 -14.50 -14.40 6.95
N ALA A 98 -13.72 -14.04 5.93
CA ALA A 98 -12.73 -12.97 6.06
C ALA A 98 -13.39 -11.62 6.39
N LEU A 99 -14.42 -11.22 5.65
CA LEU A 99 -15.11 -9.93 5.82
C LEU A 99 -15.86 -9.83 7.14
N THR A 100 -16.34 -10.96 7.67
CA THR A 100 -17.00 -11.04 8.98
C THR A 100 -16.05 -11.30 10.15
N PHE A 101 -14.73 -11.37 9.88
CA PHE A 101 -13.67 -11.71 10.85
C PHE A 101 -13.85 -13.09 11.48
N ALA A 102 -14.56 -14.00 10.82
CA ALA A 102 -14.75 -15.39 11.22
C ALA A 102 -13.71 -16.35 10.61
N SER A 103 -12.88 -15.86 9.67
CA SER A 103 -11.85 -16.68 9.01
C SER A 103 -10.83 -17.22 10.02
N PRO A 104 -10.50 -18.52 9.96
CA PRO A 104 -9.49 -19.12 10.82
C PRO A 104 -8.06 -18.72 10.43
N THR A 105 -7.87 -18.06 9.30
CA THR A 105 -6.54 -17.69 8.80
C THR A 105 -5.99 -16.45 9.50
N PRO A 106 -4.73 -16.47 9.98
CA PRO A 106 -4.15 -15.38 10.77
C PRO A 106 -3.93 -14.10 9.95
N PHE A 107 -3.87 -14.18 8.63
CA PHE A 107 -3.63 -13.04 7.74
C PHE A 107 -4.88 -12.26 7.34
N SER A 108 -6.06 -12.90 7.36
CA SER A 108 -7.32 -12.33 6.88
C SER A 108 -7.70 -11.02 7.56
N PRO A 109 -7.71 -10.90 8.90
CA PRO A 109 -8.14 -9.67 9.55
C PRO A 109 -7.28 -8.47 9.19
N PHE A 110 -5.97 -8.67 9.02
CA PHE A 110 -5.06 -7.58 8.62
C PHE A 110 -5.33 -7.09 7.21
N GLY A 111 -5.63 -8.00 6.27
CA GLY A 111 -6.02 -7.66 4.90
C GLY A 111 -7.32 -6.88 4.84
N VAL A 112 -8.33 -7.33 5.58
CA VAL A 112 -9.65 -6.67 5.63
C VAL A 112 -9.55 -5.27 6.25
N ILE A 113 -8.81 -5.11 7.36
CA ILE A 113 -8.59 -3.81 7.99
C ILE A 113 -7.86 -2.85 7.02
N ALA A 114 -6.80 -3.33 6.35
CA ALA A 114 -6.07 -2.53 5.36
C ALA A 114 -6.97 -2.12 4.17
N MET A 115 -7.77 -3.04 3.65
CA MET A 115 -8.74 -2.78 2.58
C MET A 115 -9.72 -1.67 2.95
N TRP A 116 -10.36 -1.78 4.13
CA TRP A 116 -11.30 -0.75 4.57
C TRP A 116 -10.64 0.60 4.82
N ALA A 117 -9.40 0.60 5.33
CA ALA A 117 -8.62 1.83 5.48
C ALA A 117 -8.30 2.47 4.11
N ILE A 118 -7.97 1.69 3.07
CA ILE A 118 -7.77 2.16 1.69
C ILE A 118 -9.05 2.81 1.16
N PHE A 119 -10.20 2.15 1.31
CA PHE A 119 -11.49 2.69 0.85
C PHE A 119 -11.89 3.95 1.61
N ALA A 120 -11.66 3.99 2.93
CA ALA A 120 -11.91 5.18 3.74
C ALA A 120 -11.05 6.37 3.28
N VAL A 121 -9.75 6.17 3.03
CA VAL A 121 -8.86 7.21 2.51
C VAL A 121 -9.31 7.67 1.13
N ALA A 122 -9.66 6.75 0.24
CA ALA A 122 -10.13 7.08 -1.11
C ALA A 122 -11.42 7.90 -1.07
N LEU A 123 -12.40 7.47 -0.28
CA LEU A 123 -13.66 8.18 -0.10
C LEU A 123 -13.45 9.58 0.49
N LEU A 124 -12.65 9.69 1.53
CA LEU A 124 -12.29 10.98 2.12
C LEU A 124 -11.56 11.88 1.12
N ALA A 125 -10.68 11.34 0.27
CA ALA A 125 -10.00 12.10 -0.77
C ALA A 125 -10.97 12.65 -1.82
N LEU A 126 -11.94 11.84 -2.26
CA LEU A 126 -13.00 12.25 -3.18
C LEU A 126 -13.91 13.32 -2.58
N LEU A 127 -14.31 13.14 -1.32
CA LEU A 127 -15.23 14.03 -0.63
C LEU A 127 -14.56 15.26 -0.04
N ARG A 128 -13.23 15.32 0.02
CA ARG A 128 -12.47 16.38 0.70
C ARG A 128 -12.93 17.79 0.34
N ARG A 129 -13.15 18.05 -0.94
CA ARG A 129 -13.61 19.38 -1.44
C ARG A 129 -15.03 19.66 -1.00
N ARG A 130 -15.93 18.68 -1.08
CA ARG A 130 -17.34 18.80 -0.69
C ARG A 130 -17.49 19.03 0.82
N LEU A 131 -16.66 18.34 1.61
CA LEU A 131 -16.64 18.45 3.07
C LEU A 131 -15.86 19.68 3.59
N GLY A 132 -15.26 20.49 2.70
CA GLY A 132 -14.47 21.65 3.11
C GLY A 132 -13.30 21.34 4.03
N LEU A 133 -12.76 20.10 3.99
CA LEU A 133 -11.73 19.66 4.93
C LEU A 133 -10.47 20.50 4.82
N ARG A 134 -10.12 21.16 5.93
CA ARG A 134 -8.87 21.90 6.07
C ARG A 134 -7.68 20.95 5.96
N LEU A 135 -6.56 21.42 5.43
CA LEU A 135 -5.34 20.62 5.23
C LEU A 135 -4.84 19.97 6.52
N ARG A 136 -4.99 20.66 7.68
CA ARG A 136 -4.63 20.13 8.99
C ARG A 136 -5.48 18.91 9.36
N THR A 137 -6.81 19.04 9.25
CA THR A 137 -7.77 17.96 9.52
C THR A 137 -7.54 16.77 8.60
N TRP A 138 -7.35 17.03 7.31
CA TRP A 138 -6.99 16.01 6.33
C TRP A 138 -5.75 15.19 6.78
N ARG A 139 -4.68 15.87 7.17
CA ARG A 139 -3.45 15.19 7.60
C ARG A 139 -3.63 14.36 8.88
N ILE A 140 -4.45 14.85 9.83
CA ILE A 140 -4.74 14.14 11.08
C ILE A 140 -5.51 12.84 10.82
N ILE A 141 -6.40 12.80 9.83
CA ILE A 141 -7.18 11.61 9.50
C ILE A 141 -6.38 10.69 8.55
N HIS A 142 -5.77 11.26 7.50
CA HIS A 142 -5.08 10.48 6.48
C HIS A 142 -3.86 9.73 7.03
N LEU A 143 -3.10 10.34 7.92
CA LEU A 143 -1.83 9.76 8.39
C LEU A 143 -2.00 8.48 9.22
N PRO A 144 -2.91 8.41 10.23
CA PRO A 144 -3.19 7.16 10.92
C PRO A 144 -3.73 6.07 9.99
N LEU A 145 -4.63 6.43 9.06
CA LEU A 145 -5.13 5.46 8.07
C LEU A 145 -4.01 4.93 7.17
N ALA A 146 -3.06 5.78 6.76
CA ALA A 146 -1.90 5.33 5.98
C ALA A 146 -1.02 4.35 6.78
N ILE A 147 -0.85 4.57 8.09
CA ILE A 147 -0.14 3.64 8.97
C ILE A 147 -0.88 2.30 9.05
N VAL A 148 -2.21 2.32 9.21
CA VAL A 148 -3.04 1.12 9.23
C VAL A 148 -2.94 0.35 7.92
N ILE A 149 -2.97 1.05 6.77
CA ILE A 149 -2.80 0.43 5.45
C ILE A 149 -1.45 -0.28 5.35
N VAL A 150 -0.36 0.40 5.75
CA VAL A 150 0.99 -0.16 5.68
C VAL A 150 1.13 -1.34 6.64
N ALA A 151 0.75 -1.19 7.90
CA ALA A 151 0.88 -2.24 8.89
C ALA A 151 0.01 -3.46 8.54
N GLY A 152 -1.26 -3.24 8.20
CA GLY A 152 -2.18 -4.29 7.81
C GLY A 152 -1.76 -5.00 6.54
N GLY A 153 -1.36 -4.25 5.48
CA GLY A 153 -0.90 -4.82 4.22
C GLY A 153 0.38 -5.64 4.37
N VAL A 154 1.34 -5.16 5.17
CA VAL A 154 2.58 -5.89 5.46
C VAL A 154 2.32 -7.16 6.26
N LEU A 155 1.53 -7.07 7.34
CA LEU A 155 1.18 -8.24 8.16
C LEU A 155 0.39 -9.27 7.35
N HIS A 156 -0.59 -8.82 6.57
CA HIS A 156 -1.34 -9.68 5.65
C HIS A 156 -0.40 -10.42 4.70
N CYS A 157 0.50 -9.68 4.03
CA CYS A 157 1.44 -10.27 3.08
C CYS A 157 2.41 -11.25 3.74
N LEU A 158 2.99 -10.91 4.90
CA LEU A 158 3.96 -11.77 5.57
C LEU A 158 3.34 -13.07 6.09
N LEU A 159 2.12 -13.02 6.58
CA LEU A 159 1.42 -14.16 7.18
C LEU A 159 0.77 -15.09 6.15
N ILE A 160 0.50 -14.62 4.93
CA ILE A 160 -0.08 -15.46 3.89
C ILE A 160 0.97 -16.40 3.29
N GLU A 161 0.68 -17.68 3.25
CA GLU A 161 1.41 -18.66 2.45
C GLU A 161 0.75 -18.74 1.08
N GLY A 162 1.40 -18.17 0.08
CA GLY A 162 0.79 -18.02 -1.24
C GLY A 162 1.84 -17.94 -2.34
N THR A 163 1.43 -17.40 -3.48
CA THR A 163 2.18 -17.35 -4.73
C THR A 163 3.53 -16.62 -4.64
N MET A 164 3.67 -15.68 -3.69
CA MET A 164 4.93 -14.95 -3.50
C MET A 164 5.97 -15.82 -2.79
N GLU A 165 7.16 -15.84 -3.35
CA GLU A 165 8.33 -16.43 -2.73
C GLU A 165 8.70 -15.65 -1.44
N THR A 166 9.15 -16.36 -0.41
CA THR A 166 9.32 -15.82 0.95
C THR A 166 10.33 -14.68 1.04
N ILE A 167 11.47 -14.79 0.34
CA ILE A 167 12.55 -13.78 0.42
C ILE A 167 12.11 -12.49 -0.29
N SER A 168 11.63 -12.59 -1.52
CA SER A 168 11.18 -11.42 -2.28
C SER A 168 10.00 -10.71 -1.62
N LYS A 169 9.09 -11.47 -1.01
CA LYS A 169 7.99 -10.98 -0.17
C LYS A 169 8.52 -10.19 1.03
N ALA A 170 9.46 -10.76 1.79
CA ALA A 170 10.03 -10.11 2.95
C ALA A 170 10.79 -8.83 2.59
N VAL A 171 11.56 -8.85 1.49
CA VAL A 171 12.28 -7.67 0.99
C VAL A 171 11.32 -6.55 0.58
N LEU A 172 10.24 -6.87 -0.14
CA LEU A 172 9.24 -5.87 -0.51
C LEU A 172 8.55 -5.27 0.74
N CYS A 173 8.16 -6.11 1.70
CA CYS A 173 7.58 -5.66 2.97
C CYS A 173 8.54 -4.77 3.77
N ALA A 174 9.82 -5.14 3.86
CA ALA A 174 10.83 -4.33 4.51
C ALA A 174 11.03 -2.97 3.81
N ALA A 175 11.02 -2.94 2.47
CA ALA A 175 11.09 -1.71 1.69
C ALA A 175 9.88 -0.79 1.94
N VAL A 176 8.66 -1.35 2.03
CA VAL A 176 7.43 -0.59 2.37
C VAL A 176 7.55 0.05 3.74
N LEU A 177 7.99 -0.72 4.75
CA LEU A 177 8.18 -0.21 6.11
C LEU A 177 9.26 0.86 6.16
N ALA A 178 10.43 0.60 5.57
CA ALA A 178 11.57 1.53 5.56
C ALA A 178 11.20 2.86 4.88
N ALA A 179 10.54 2.82 3.71
CA ALA A 179 10.08 4.01 3.02
C ALA A 179 9.08 4.82 3.87
N THR A 180 8.14 4.14 4.51
CA THR A 180 7.12 4.78 5.35
C THR A 180 7.76 5.42 6.58
N VAL A 181 8.57 4.69 7.33
CA VAL A 181 9.27 5.20 8.53
C VAL A 181 10.16 6.38 8.17
N LYS A 182 10.93 6.29 7.08
CA LYS A 182 11.79 7.38 6.61
C LYS A 182 11.02 8.67 6.33
N VAL A 183 9.91 8.55 5.59
CA VAL A 183 9.07 9.72 5.28
C VAL A 183 8.44 10.32 6.53
N MET A 184 7.96 9.46 7.44
CA MET A 184 7.38 9.91 8.71
C MET A 184 8.40 10.64 9.58
N ALA A 185 9.60 10.09 9.73
CA ALA A 185 10.70 10.72 10.48
C ALA A 185 11.09 12.08 9.90
N ASP A 186 11.18 12.20 8.57
CA ASP A 186 11.51 13.46 7.92
C ASP A 186 10.41 14.52 8.05
N LEU A 187 9.15 14.10 8.01
CA LEU A 187 8.01 15.00 8.25
C LEU A 187 8.00 15.50 9.69
N TRP A 188 8.33 14.65 10.65
CA TRP A 188 8.41 15.02 12.07
C TRP A 188 9.58 15.98 12.30
N ARG A 189 10.78 15.68 11.83
CA ARG A 189 11.96 16.55 11.94
C ARG A 189 11.72 17.94 11.35
N LYS A 190 11.05 18.05 10.20
CA LYS A 190 10.69 19.34 9.60
C LYS A 190 9.72 20.15 10.46
N ARG A 191 8.86 19.49 11.23
CA ARG A 191 7.92 20.17 12.16
C ARG A 191 8.63 20.71 13.38
N THR A 192 9.55 19.96 14.00
CA THR A 192 10.31 20.39 15.18
C THR A 192 11.17 21.61 14.86
N LEU A 193 11.95 21.57 13.78
CA LEU A 193 12.79 22.69 13.35
C LEU A 193 11.99 23.98 13.06
N ARG A 194 10.77 23.84 12.52
CA ARG A 194 9.88 24.98 12.26
C ARG A 194 9.30 25.57 13.54
N GLY A 195 8.99 24.73 14.52
CA GLY A 195 8.53 25.17 15.86
C GLY A 195 9.60 25.97 16.59
N GLU A 196 10.84 25.49 16.58
CA GLU A 196 11.99 26.18 17.21
C GLU A 196 12.30 27.52 16.55
N SER A 197 12.16 27.63 15.22
CA SER A 197 12.40 28.91 14.52
C SER A 197 11.36 29.98 14.83
N ILE A 198 10.12 29.58 15.16
CA ILE A 198 9.05 30.51 15.57
C ILE A 198 9.21 30.90 17.02
N ALA A 199 9.66 30.00 17.89
CA ALA A 199 9.86 30.27 19.31
C ALA A 199 11.09 31.20 19.61
N ARG A 200 12.01 31.34 18.65
CA ARG A 200 13.20 32.22 18.74
C ARG A 200 12.98 33.63 18.19
N ARG A 201 11.79 33.92 17.65
CA ARG A 201 11.40 35.25 17.15
C ARG A 201 10.45 35.95 18.12
#